data_a0fa05584a259f8281b077c63fdf8835
#
_entry.id   a0fa05584a259f8281b077c63fdf8835
#
_cell.length_a   1.000
_cell.length_b   1.000
_cell.length_c   1.000
_cell.angle_alpha   90.00
_cell.angle_beta   90.00
_cell.angle_gamma   90.00
#
_symmetry.space_group_name_H-M   'P 1'
#
loop_
_entity.id
_entity.type
_entity.pdbx_description
1 polymer ?
#
loop_
_entity_poly.entity_id
_entity_poly.type
_entity_poly.pdbx_seq_one_letter_code
_entity_poly.pdbx_strand_id
1 'polypeptide(L)'
;DKEMMNKSNPYSKLYREAVRLFRTRKPIIAAVQGAAVGGGLGLALAADFRIASPESKFSANFAKLGFHQGFGSSVTLPRVVGTQNAAMMLYTAKRVKGEEALNLGLVDYLVPASDILKKANEFASEIASSAPMAVESIRATVRGNLADQVEEVVAWELSEQIRLQSSDDFKEGIAASLERREANFNRS
;
A
#
# COMPACT_ATOMS: atom_id res chain seq x y z
N ASP A 1 13.24 -19.42 1.62
CA ASP A 1 13.24 -20.08 0.30
C ASP A 1 13.33 -19.09 -0.84
N LYS A 2 14.59 -18.73 -1.20
CA LYS A 2 14.88 -17.83 -2.33
C LYS A 2 14.48 -18.40 -3.70
N GLU A 3 14.15 -19.67 -3.79
CA GLU A 3 13.73 -20.34 -5.03
C GLU A 3 12.26 -20.05 -5.42
N MET A 4 11.39 -19.71 -4.49
CA MET A 4 9.98 -19.39 -4.79
C MET A 4 9.79 -18.04 -5.46
N MET A 5 10.79 -17.18 -5.50
CA MET A 5 10.80 -15.99 -6.36
C MET A 5 11.19 -16.37 -7.80
N ASN A 6 10.60 -17.42 -8.34
CA ASN A 6 10.90 -17.93 -9.68
C ASN A 6 10.73 -16.80 -10.72
N LYS A 7 11.74 -16.63 -11.58
CA LYS A 7 11.82 -15.57 -12.61
C LYS A 7 10.64 -15.54 -13.59
N SER A 8 9.82 -16.58 -13.61
CA SER A 8 8.65 -16.73 -14.50
C SER A 8 7.33 -16.18 -13.93
N ASN A 9 7.24 -15.87 -12.62
CA ASN A 9 6.02 -15.30 -12.05
C ASN A 9 6.01 -13.77 -12.23
N PRO A 10 5.01 -13.17 -12.94
CA PRO A 10 4.93 -11.73 -13.18
C PRO A 10 4.88 -10.91 -11.87
N TYR A 11 4.27 -11.44 -10.80
CA TYR A 11 4.21 -10.78 -9.49
C TYR A 11 5.58 -10.70 -8.82
N SER A 12 6.47 -11.68 -9.05
CA SER A 12 7.82 -11.65 -8.47
C SER A 12 8.66 -10.48 -8.98
N LYS A 13 8.48 -10.08 -10.25
CA LYS A 13 9.13 -8.91 -10.83
C LYS A 13 8.57 -7.63 -10.23
N LEU A 14 7.23 -7.52 -10.13
CA LEU A 14 6.56 -6.37 -9.53
C LEU A 14 7.01 -6.13 -8.09
N TYR A 15 7.08 -7.18 -7.28
CA TYR A 15 7.47 -7.04 -5.88
C TYR A 15 8.95 -6.70 -5.68
N ARG A 16 9.85 -7.18 -6.54
CA ARG A 16 11.25 -6.73 -6.52
C ARG A 16 11.38 -5.23 -6.82
N GLU A 17 10.63 -4.74 -7.80
CA GLU A 17 10.61 -3.30 -8.09
C GLU A 17 9.96 -2.50 -6.94
N ALA A 18 8.92 -3.05 -6.28
CA ALA A 18 8.33 -2.45 -5.10
C ALA A 18 9.36 -2.24 -3.97
N VAL A 19 10.19 -3.25 -3.67
CA VAL A 19 11.24 -3.14 -2.64
C VAL A 19 12.22 -2.01 -2.96
N ARG A 20 12.55 -1.79 -4.24
CA ARG A 20 13.45 -0.68 -4.64
C ARG A 20 12.90 0.71 -4.25
N LEU A 21 11.57 0.90 -4.24
CA LEU A 21 10.96 2.15 -3.77
C LEU A 21 11.25 2.39 -2.30
N PHE A 22 11.20 1.34 -1.47
CA PHE A 22 11.50 1.43 -0.04
C PHE A 22 12.99 1.72 0.24
N ARG A 23 13.90 1.37 -0.68
CA ARG A 23 15.34 1.65 -0.59
C ARG A 23 15.74 3.03 -1.13
N THR A 24 14.80 3.81 -1.64
CA THR A 24 15.06 5.20 -2.08
C THR A 24 15.58 6.02 -0.91
N ARG A 25 16.62 6.82 -1.13
CA ARG A 25 17.26 7.63 -0.09
C ARG A 25 16.50 8.93 0.20
N LYS A 26 15.95 9.56 -0.85
CA LYS A 26 15.21 10.80 -0.75
C LYS A 26 13.79 10.58 -0.25
N PRO A 27 13.20 11.52 0.51
CA PRO A 27 11.78 11.49 0.86
C PRO A 27 10.88 11.40 -0.39
N ILE A 28 9.80 10.63 -0.27
CA ILE A 28 8.80 10.45 -1.31
C ILE A 28 7.46 10.96 -0.79
N ILE A 29 6.77 11.75 -1.59
CA ILE A 29 5.42 12.24 -1.31
C ILE A 29 4.48 11.64 -2.36
N ALA A 30 3.46 10.92 -1.93
CA ALA A 30 2.42 10.39 -2.79
C ALA A 30 1.29 11.41 -2.96
N ALA A 31 1.08 11.88 -4.18
CA ALA A 31 -0.06 12.71 -4.58
C ALA A 31 -1.22 11.79 -5.05
N VAL A 32 -2.17 11.49 -4.17
CA VAL A 32 -3.23 10.50 -4.41
C VAL A 32 -4.48 11.20 -4.94
N GLN A 33 -4.61 11.30 -6.26
CA GLN A 33 -5.69 12.02 -6.93
C GLN A 33 -7.01 11.25 -7.07
N GLY A 34 -7.07 9.97 -6.66
CA GLY A 34 -8.25 9.14 -6.87
C GLY A 34 -8.26 7.91 -5.97
N ALA A 35 -8.37 6.74 -6.59
CA ALA A 35 -8.44 5.48 -5.86
C ALA A 35 -7.06 4.83 -5.70
N ALA A 36 -6.66 4.58 -4.46
CA ALA A 36 -5.51 3.76 -4.08
C ALA A 36 -6.02 2.43 -3.50
N VAL A 37 -6.09 1.39 -4.33
CA VAL A 37 -6.73 0.11 -3.99
C VAL A 37 -5.76 -1.03 -4.21
N GLY A 38 -5.70 -1.99 -3.30
CA GLY A 38 -4.82 -3.15 -3.39
C GLY A 38 -3.35 -2.74 -3.56
N GLY A 39 -2.73 -3.12 -4.67
CA GLY A 39 -1.35 -2.72 -5.00
C GLY A 39 -1.15 -1.20 -5.11
N GLY A 40 -2.19 -0.44 -5.51
CA GLY A 40 -2.16 1.03 -5.50
C GLY A 40 -2.08 1.60 -4.08
N LEU A 41 -2.73 0.99 -3.10
CA LEU A 41 -2.56 1.33 -1.68
C LEU A 41 -1.13 0.99 -1.24
N GLY A 42 -0.61 -0.19 -1.59
CA GLY A 42 0.77 -0.57 -1.28
C GLY A 42 1.80 0.41 -1.86
N LEU A 43 1.58 0.89 -3.09
CA LEU A 43 2.41 1.92 -3.70
C LEU A 43 2.35 3.25 -2.92
N ALA A 44 1.17 3.69 -2.51
CA ALA A 44 1.01 4.89 -1.70
C ALA A 44 1.70 4.76 -0.32
N LEU A 45 1.70 3.56 0.25
CA LEU A 45 2.37 3.25 1.52
C LEU A 45 3.91 3.20 1.41
N ALA A 46 4.48 3.06 0.21
CA ALA A 46 5.92 3.16 0.01
C ALA A 46 6.45 4.59 0.22
N ALA A 47 5.60 5.61 0.04
CA ALA A 47 5.94 6.99 0.28
C ALA A 47 6.08 7.30 1.78
N ASP A 48 6.81 8.38 2.09
CA ASP A 48 6.92 8.89 3.45
C ASP A 48 5.64 9.65 3.84
N PHE A 49 5.07 10.39 2.90
CA PHE A 49 3.87 11.21 3.09
C PHE A 49 2.84 10.97 1.97
N ARG A 50 1.57 11.21 2.27
CA ARG A 50 0.43 11.06 1.35
C ARG A 50 -0.45 12.30 1.41
N ILE A 51 -0.69 12.90 0.25
CA ILE A 51 -1.61 14.04 0.08
C ILE A 51 -2.76 13.56 -0.76
N ALA A 52 -3.98 13.84 -0.33
CA ALA A 52 -5.19 13.35 -0.97
C ALA A 52 -6.31 14.41 -0.99
N SER A 53 -7.44 14.08 -1.57
CA SER A 53 -8.67 14.86 -1.50
C SER A 53 -9.76 14.14 -0.71
N PRO A 54 -10.84 14.84 -0.30
CA PRO A 54 -12.01 14.20 0.33
C PRO A 54 -12.60 13.05 -0.51
N GLU A 55 -12.51 13.14 -1.85
CA GLU A 55 -13.02 12.15 -2.80
C GLU A 55 -12.09 10.95 -3.00
N SER A 56 -10.84 11.06 -2.60
CA SER A 56 -9.86 9.96 -2.68
C SER A 56 -10.34 8.75 -1.88
N LYS A 57 -10.04 7.55 -2.38
CA LYS A 57 -10.53 6.29 -1.81
C LYS A 57 -9.37 5.33 -1.61
N PHE A 58 -9.28 4.77 -0.43
CA PHE A 58 -8.27 3.79 -0.05
C PHE A 58 -8.92 2.48 0.32
N SER A 59 -8.38 1.35 -0.14
CA SER A 59 -8.89 0.04 0.24
C SER A 59 -7.84 -1.04 0.09
N ALA A 60 -7.73 -1.91 1.10
CA ALA A 60 -7.00 -3.16 1.04
C ALA A 60 -7.97 -4.28 0.62
N ASN A 61 -8.41 -4.29 -0.64
CA ASN A 61 -9.54 -5.09 -1.13
C ASN A 61 -9.25 -6.59 -1.29
N PHE A 62 -8.12 -7.07 -0.87
CA PHE A 62 -7.64 -8.44 -1.11
C PHE A 62 -8.59 -9.51 -0.57
N ALA A 63 -9.07 -9.37 0.69
CA ALA A 63 -9.98 -10.33 1.30
C ALA A 63 -11.30 -10.48 0.51
N LYS A 64 -11.83 -9.39 -0.07
CA LYS A 64 -13.03 -9.45 -0.95
C LYS A 64 -12.76 -10.06 -2.32
N LEU A 65 -11.50 -10.23 -2.69
CA LEU A 65 -11.09 -10.95 -3.89
C LEU A 65 -10.68 -12.39 -3.59
N GLY A 66 -10.81 -12.84 -2.33
CA GLY A 66 -10.49 -14.20 -1.92
C GLY A 66 -8.99 -14.50 -1.84
N PHE A 67 -8.12 -13.49 -1.69
CA PHE A 67 -6.68 -13.74 -1.58
C PHE A 67 -5.95 -12.80 -0.61
N HIS A 68 -4.66 -13.07 -0.38
CA HIS A 68 -3.83 -12.38 0.59
C HIS A 68 -3.37 -11.00 0.07
N GLN A 69 -3.16 -10.06 0.98
CA GLN A 69 -2.54 -8.77 0.64
C GLN A 69 -1.13 -8.95 0.09
N GLY A 70 -0.63 -7.90 -0.56
CA GLY A 70 0.70 -7.87 -1.16
C GLY A 70 1.36 -6.51 -1.05
N PHE A 71 2.48 -6.33 -1.78
CA PHE A 71 3.22 -5.08 -1.85
C PHE A 71 3.81 -4.61 -0.51
N GLY A 72 4.06 -5.53 0.42
CA GLY A 72 4.57 -5.21 1.75
C GLY A 72 3.53 -4.59 2.69
N SER A 73 2.23 -4.70 2.34
CA SER A 73 1.13 -4.10 3.12
C SER A 73 1.01 -4.70 4.51
N SER A 74 1.49 -5.92 4.74
CA SER A 74 1.54 -6.58 6.05
C SER A 74 2.41 -5.81 7.06
N VAL A 75 3.41 -5.10 6.59
CA VAL A 75 4.32 -4.28 7.42
C VAL A 75 3.97 -2.80 7.35
N THR A 76 3.70 -2.30 6.14
CA THR A 76 3.58 -0.86 5.91
C THR A 76 2.26 -0.28 6.39
N LEU A 77 1.15 -0.98 6.23
CA LEU A 77 -0.16 -0.49 6.66
C LEU A 77 -0.24 -0.36 8.19
N PRO A 78 0.11 -1.40 9.00
CA PRO A 78 0.12 -1.27 10.45
C PRO A 78 1.06 -0.19 10.98
N ARG A 79 2.19 0.05 10.30
CA ARG A 79 3.14 1.10 10.65
C ARG A 79 2.53 2.50 10.49
N VAL A 80 1.64 2.69 9.52
CA VAL A 80 1.03 3.99 9.21
C VAL A 80 -0.22 4.25 10.04
N VAL A 81 -1.14 3.28 10.10
CA VAL A 81 -2.47 3.48 10.72
C VAL A 81 -2.63 2.76 12.07
N GLY A 82 -1.60 2.10 12.55
CA GLY A 82 -1.67 1.23 13.72
C GLY A 82 -2.29 -0.14 13.42
N THR A 83 -2.01 -1.11 14.27
CA THR A 83 -2.37 -2.53 14.06
C THR A 83 -3.88 -2.74 13.93
N GLN A 84 -4.69 -2.10 14.78
CA GLN A 84 -6.15 -2.31 14.80
C GLN A 84 -6.82 -1.76 13.54
N ASN A 85 -6.44 -0.55 13.11
CA ASN A 85 -6.98 0.05 11.89
C ASN A 85 -6.53 -0.73 10.65
N ALA A 86 -5.29 -1.20 10.64
CA ALA A 86 -4.79 -2.06 9.56
C ALA A 86 -5.57 -3.37 9.48
N ALA A 87 -5.80 -4.05 10.60
CA ALA A 87 -6.60 -5.26 10.66
C ALA A 87 -8.04 -5.01 10.15
N MET A 88 -8.68 -3.93 10.59
CA MET A 88 -10.00 -3.53 10.11
C MET A 88 -10.00 -3.34 8.59
N MET A 89 -9.03 -2.61 8.03
CA MET A 89 -8.95 -2.37 6.59
C MET A 89 -8.67 -3.66 5.80
N LEU A 90 -7.77 -4.52 6.28
CA LEU A 90 -7.38 -5.77 5.62
C LEU A 90 -8.50 -6.82 5.66
N TYR A 91 -9.16 -7.02 6.81
CA TYR A 91 -10.16 -8.07 6.97
C TYR A 91 -11.49 -7.71 6.33
N THR A 92 -11.91 -6.44 6.42
CA THR A 92 -13.19 -5.99 5.88
C THR A 92 -13.12 -5.53 4.43
N ALA A 93 -11.89 -5.24 3.93
CA ALA A 93 -11.68 -4.59 2.64
C ALA A 93 -12.49 -3.28 2.49
N LYS A 94 -12.80 -2.62 3.61
CA LYS A 94 -13.56 -1.37 3.65
C LYS A 94 -12.90 -0.31 2.75
N ARG A 95 -13.72 0.45 2.08
CA ARG A 95 -13.30 1.68 1.39
C ARG A 95 -13.28 2.83 2.38
N VAL A 96 -12.09 3.37 2.62
CA VAL A 96 -11.83 4.54 3.46
C VAL A 96 -11.76 5.76 2.55
N LYS A 97 -12.57 6.79 2.81
CA LYS A 97 -12.52 8.07 2.09
C LYS A 97 -11.47 9.01 2.68
N GLY A 98 -11.16 10.12 1.98
CA GLY A 98 -10.10 11.03 2.35
C GLY A 98 -10.16 11.54 3.79
N GLU A 99 -11.32 11.96 4.27
CA GLU A 99 -11.50 12.45 5.66
C GLU A 99 -11.25 11.35 6.70
N GLU A 100 -11.79 10.16 6.47
CA GLU A 100 -11.54 9.01 7.33
C GLU A 100 -10.06 8.60 7.26
N ALA A 101 -9.45 8.66 6.08
CA ALA A 101 -8.03 8.35 5.89
C ALA A 101 -7.12 9.34 6.66
N LEU A 102 -7.48 10.62 6.69
CA LEU A 102 -6.79 11.62 7.50
C LEU A 102 -6.92 11.30 9.00
N ASN A 103 -8.11 10.99 9.47
CA ASN A 103 -8.38 10.63 10.88
C ASN A 103 -7.65 9.35 11.32
N LEU A 104 -7.45 8.40 10.41
CA LEU A 104 -6.68 7.17 10.66
C LEU A 104 -5.15 7.38 10.59
N GLY A 105 -4.69 8.56 10.19
CA GLY A 105 -3.27 8.81 9.91
C GLY A 105 -2.75 8.18 8.61
N LEU A 106 -3.66 7.69 7.74
CA LEU A 106 -3.29 7.14 6.44
C LEU A 106 -2.90 8.25 5.45
N VAL A 107 -3.44 9.45 5.60
CA VAL A 107 -3.17 10.64 4.80
C VAL A 107 -2.66 11.75 5.71
N ASP A 108 -1.66 12.49 5.26
CA ASP A 108 -1.02 13.57 6.03
C ASP A 108 -1.66 14.92 5.77
N TYR A 109 -2.11 15.17 4.52
CA TYR A 109 -2.78 16.41 4.11
C TYR A 109 -4.00 16.10 3.24
N LEU A 110 -5.09 16.81 3.53
CA LEU A 110 -6.32 16.76 2.73
C LEU A 110 -6.57 18.13 2.11
N VAL A 111 -6.66 18.16 0.78
CA VAL A 111 -6.88 19.38 -0.01
C VAL A 111 -7.86 19.10 -1.14
N PRO A 112 -8.47 20.14 -1.77
CA PRO A 112 -9.27 19.93 -2.98
C PRO A 112 -8.50 19.14 -4.05
N ALA A 113 -9.20 18.33 -4.84
CA ALA A 113 -8.57 17.46 -5.84
C ALA A 113 -7.68 18.23 -6.85
N SER A 114 -8.05 19.46 -7.21
CA SER A 114 -7.25 20.36 -8.05
C SER A 114 -5.90 20.76 -7.45
N ASP A 115 -5.79 20.73 -6.12
CA ASP A 115 -4.65 21.29 -5.39
C ASP A 115 -3.66 20.24 -4.89
N ILE A 116 -3.97 18.95 -5.06
CA ILE A 116 -3.14 17.84 -4.54
C ILE A 116 -1.68 17.96 -5.02
N LEU A 117 -1.48 18.12 -6.33
CA LEU A 117 -0.11 18.22 -6.89
C LEU A 117 0.59 19.50 -6.46
N LYS A 118 -0.14 20.61 -6.38
CA LYS A 118 0.39 21.88 -5.87
C LYS A 118 0.88 21.71 -4.43
N LYS A 119 0.04 21.17 -3.55
CA LYS A 119 0.39 20.91 -2.14
C LYS A 119 1.57 19.95 -2.00
N ALA A 120 1.63 18.90 -2.84
CA ALA A 120 2.75 17.96 -2.85
C ALA A 120 4.07 18.66 -3.20
N ASN A 121 4.07 19.55 -4.20
CA ASN A 121 5.24 20.32 -4.60
C ASN A 121 5.65 21.35 -3.54
N GLU A 122 4.70 22.04 -2.92
CA GLU A 122 4.96 22.96 -1.81
C GLU A 122 5.65 22.24 -0.65
N PHE A 123 5.10 21.09 -0.24
CA PHE A 123 5.67 20.30 0.85
C PHE A 123 7.04 19.68 0.48
N ALA A 124 7.22 19.24 -0.77
CA ALA A 124 8.52 18.80 -1.25
C ALA A 124 9.56 19.93 -1.22
N SER A 125 9.15 21.15 -1.58
CA SER A 125 10.04 22.34 -1.53
C SER A 125 10.40 22.73 -0.11
N GLU A 126 9.46 22.60 0.83
CA GLU A 126 9.71 22.80 2.27
C GLU A 126 10.78 21.83 2.78
N ILE A 127 10.64 20.53 2.47
CA ILE A 127 11.67 19.53 2.82
C ILE A 127 13.00 19.85 2.14
N ALA A 128 12.98 20.23 0.87
CA ALA A 128 14.18 20.52 0.09
C ALA A 128 14.92 21.81 0.53
N SER A 129 14.28 22.68 1.30
CA SER A 129 14.93 23.84 1.92
C SER A 129 15.88 23.47 3.06
N SER A 130 15.78 22.23 3.57
CA SER A 130 16.68 21.69 4.59
C SER A 130 17.95 21.10 3.97
N ALA A 131 18.99 20.91 4.78
CA ALA A 131 20.26 20.34 4.32
C ALA A 131 20.07 18.91 3.78
N PRO A 132 20.35 18.63 2.50
CA PRO A 132 19.99 17.36 1.85
C PRO A 132 20.57 16.13 2.54
N MET A 133 21.84 16.17 2.93
CA MET A 133 22.49 15.05 3.62
C MET A 133 21.89 14.79 5.01
N ALA A 134 21.47 15.84 5.72
CA ALA A 134 20.80 15.70 7.00
C ALA A 134 19.41 15.05 6.83
N VAL A 135 18.62 15.49 5.84
CA VAL A 135 17.32 14.90 5.52
C VAL A 135 17.46 13.42 5.18
N GLU A 136 18.39 13.04 4.31
CA GLU A 136 18.64 11.64 3.96
C GLU A 136 19.05 10.79 5.20
N SER A 137 19.92 11.34 6.06
CA SER A 137 20.36 10.64 7.27
C SER A 137 19.22 10.46 8.28
N ILE A 138 18.45 11.53 8.53
CA ILE A 138 17.27 11.48 9.41
C ILE A 138 16.25 10.47 8.87
N ARG A 139 15.95 10.51 7.57
CA ARG A 139 15.04 9.58 6.94
C ARG A 139 15.49 8.13 7.10
N ALA A 140 16.77 7.85 6.88
CA ALA A 140 17.33 6.52 7.08
C ALA A 140 17.13 6.02 8.51
N THR A 141 17.35 6.87 9.51
CA THR A 141 17.15 6.56 10.93
C THR A 141 15.66 6.33 11.25
N VAL A 142 14.78 7.20 10.79
CA VAL A 142 13.33 7.11 11.06
C VAL A 142 12.71 5.88 10.39
N ARG A 143 13.12 5.57 9.16
CA ARG A 143 12.63 4.35 8.45
C ARG A 143 13.25 3.07 9.02
N GLY A 144 14.44 3.14 9.58
CA GLY A 144 15.15 1.99 10.13
C GLY A 144 15.31 0.88 9.08
N ASN A 145 15.02 -0.36 9.46
CA ASN A 145 15.10 -1.54 8.59
C ASN A 145 13.83 -1.83 7.78
N LEU A 146 12.96 -0.83 7.55
CA LEU A 146 11.68 -1.03 6.87
C LEU A 146 11.81 -1.72 5.50
N ALA A 147 12.84 -1.35 4.72
CA ALA A 147 13.04 -1.95 3.40
C ALA A 147 13.36 -3.45 3.47
N ASP A 148 14.11 -3.87 4.50
CA ASP A 148 14.45 -5.29 4.72
C ASP A 148 13.24 -6.06 5.22
N GLN A 149 12.43 -5.48 6.11
CA GLN A 149 11.15 -6.05 6.56
C GLN A 149 10.18 -6.23 5.40
N VAL A 150 10.10 -5.25 4.48
CA VAL A 150 9.26 -5.35 3.28
C VAL A 150 9.77 -6.43 2.34
N GLU A 151 11.08 -6.53 2.12
CA GLU A 151 11.68 -7.58 1.27
C GLU A 151 11.38 -8.98 1.82
N GLU A 152 11.47 -9.16 3.12
CA GLU A 152 11.16 -10.42 3.79
C GLU A 152 9.68 -10.78 3.67
N VAL A 153 8.78 -9.84 4.02
CA VAL A 153 7.35 -10.11 4.05
C VAL A 153 6.74 -10.31 2.67
N VAL A 154 7.27 -9.63 1.64
CA VAL A 154 6.78 -9.76 0.26
C VAL A 154 6.92 -11.19 -0.26
N ALA A 155 7.96 -11.91 0.12
CA ALA A 155 8.11 -13.32 -0.23
C ALA A 155 7.01 -14.19 0.40
N TRP A 156 6.67 -13.93 1.65
CA TRP A 156 5.57 -14.59 2.35
C TRP A 156 4.21 -14.23 1.72
N GLU A 157 3.94 -12.93 1.53
CA GLU A 157 2.70 -12.44 0.89
C GLU A 157 2.48 -13.11 -0.46
N LEU A 158 3.54 -13.24 -1.28
CA LEU A 158 3.46 -13.90 -2.59
C LEU A 158 3.12 -15.39 -2.45
N SER A 159 3.71 -16.08 -1.49
CA SER A 159 3.41 -17.51 -1.26
C SER A 159 1.94 -17.72 -0.87
N GLU A 160 1.40 -16.87 0.01
CA GLU A 160 0.01 -16.91 0.42
C GLU A 160 -0.94 -16.54 -0.74
N GLN A 161 -0.56 -15.56 -1.57
CA GLN A 161 -1.33 -15.24 -2.78
C GLN A 161 -1.40 -16.44 -3.73
N ILE A 162 -0.28 -17.09 -4.02
CA ILE A 162 -0.22 -18.27 -4.89
C ILE A 162 -1.10 -19.40 -4.31
N ARG A 163 -1.00 -19.65 -3.01
CA ARG A 163 -1.80 -20.68 -2.34
C ARG A 163 -3.31 -20.41 -2.46
N LEU A 164 -3.72 -19.17 -2.23
CA LEU A 164 -5.15 -18.79 -2.25
C LEU A 164 -5.71 -18.66 -3.68
N GLN A 165 -4.89 -18.34 -4.68
CA GLN A 165 -5.32 -18.26 -6.09
C GLN A 165 -5.84 -19.59 -6.65
N SER A 166 -5.50 -20.71 -6.03
CA SER A 166 -6.04 -22.03 -6.40
C SER A 166 -7.44 -22.32 -5.82
N SER A 167 -7.93 -21.51 -4.88
CA SER A 167 -9.21 -21.72 -4.22
C SER A 167 -10.41 -21.32 -5.09
N ASP A 168 -11.56 -21.90 -4.80
CA ASP A 168 -12.81 -21.49 -5.45
C ASP A 168 -13.28 -20.13 -4.93
N ASP A 169 -12.98 -19.80 -3.68
CA ASP A 169 -13.24 -18.46 -3.12
C ASP A 169 -12.49 -17.34 -3.89
N PHE A 170 -11.29 -17.59 -4.38
CA PHE A 170 -10.59 -16.62 -5.25
C PHE A 170 -11.31 -16.43 -6.58
N LYS A 171 -11.74 -17.54 -7.24
CA LYS A 171 -12.49 -17.48 -8.50
C LYS A 171 -13.80 -16.71 -8.30
N GLU A 172 -14.52 -17.03 -7.23
CA GLU A 172 -15.77 -16.34 -6.85
C GLU A 172 -15.53 -14.85 -6.57
N GLY A 173 -14.51 -14.50 -5.78
CA GLY A 173 -14.18 -13.12 -5.45
C GLY A 173 -13.87 -12.27 -6.69
N ILE A 174 -13.14 -12.83 -7.66
CA ILE A 174 -12.86 -12.19 -8.95
C ILE A 174 -14.14 -12.03 -9.77
N ALA A 175 -14.95 -13.11 -9.92
CA ALA A 175 -16.20 -13.08 -10.67
C ALA A 175 -17.17 -12.04 -10.07
N ALA A 176 -17.40 -12.08 -8.76
CA ALA A 176 -18.26 -11.14 -8.05
C ALA A 176 -17.81 -9.69 -8.22
N SER A 177 -16.49 -9.44 -8.17
CA SER A 177 -15.93 -8.11 -8.40
C SER A 177 -16.18 -7.59 -9.82
N LEU A 178 -16.01 -8.43 -10.83
CA LEU A 178 -16.29 -8.07 -12.24
C LEU A 178 -17.78 -7.81 -12.48
N GLU A 179 -18.64 -8.64 -11.91
CA GLU A 179 -20.11 -8.56 -12.00
C GLU A 179 -20.72 -7.49 -11.08
N ARG A 180 -19.92 -6.89 -10.22
CA ARG A 180 -20.34 -5.88 -9.22
C ARG A 180 -21.44 -6.38 -8.27
N ARG A 181 -21.36 -7.65 -7.88
CA ARG A 181 -22.24 -8.30 -6.89
C ARG A 181 -21.48 -8.63 -5.61
N GLU A 182 -22.18 -9.04 -4.58
CA GLU A 182 -21.58 -9.65 -3.40
C GLU A 182 -21.05 -11.04 -3.72
N ALA A 183 -19.89 -11.37 -3.17
CA ALA A 183 -19.29 -12.69 -3.31
C ALA A 183 -19.93 -13.67 -2.31
N ASN A 184 -20.10 -14.92 -2.71
CA ASN A 184 -20.59 -16.01 -1.86
C ASN A 184 -19.43 -16.97 -1.58
N PHE A 185 -18.69 -16.72 -0.53
CA PHE A 185 -17.53 -17.51 -0.14
C PHE A 185 -17.93 -18.76 0.64
N ASN A 186 -17.36 -19.89 0.27
CA ASN A 186 -17.69 -21.23 0.84
C ASN A 186 -16.50 -21.88 1.55
N ARG A 187 -15.37 -21.20 1.66
CA ARG A 187 -14.14 -21.69 2.27
C ARG A 187 -13.56 -22.93 1.55
N SER A 188 -13.63 -22.95 0.23
CA SER A 188 -13.17 -24.05 -0.63
C SER A 188 -12.10 -23.56 -1.65
#